data_d14b847cc021fcf6f369718098a0c755
#
_entry.id   d14b847cc021fcf6f369718098a0c755
#
_cell.length_a   1.000
_cell.length_b   1.000
_cell.length_c   1.000
_cell.angle_alpha   90.00
_cell.angle_beta   90.00
_cell.angle_gamma   90.00
#
_symmetry.space_group_name_H-M   'P 1'
#
loop_
_entity.id
_entity.type
_entity.pdbx_description
1 polymer ?
#
loop_
_entity_poly.entity_id
_entity_poly.type
_entity_poly.pdbx_seq_one_letter_code
_entity_poly.pdbx_strand_id
1 'polypeptide(L)'
;MKKYLLGLAVLLMGTAVMTSCSDDNDGPETYLQEYSTGAYVVNSGNMYNKIESSLTAIDYASSTATQKVFKAANGRPLGNTANDGIVYGNKIYLAVDQSNTIEVIDKKTKQSIKQIKTTDLLGNAEGVHPRHIIADGGKVYFTTYGGYVAAVDTTDFALQKKWKVGSYPEGLVIGNGNLYVANSNYGAGGGNISCINLSNDNVETKNIEGVNNPTSIYYASNVLYVLDNQYYDASYNAYGEN
;
A
#
# COMPACT_ATOMS: atom_id res chain seq x y z
N MET A 1 11.36 -62.16 -18.30
CA MET A 1 10.15 -61.36 -18.56
C MET A 1 10.25 -60.08 -17.75
N LYS A 2 10.59 -58.97 -18.38
CA LYS A 2 10.75 -57.65 -17.74
C LYS A 2 9.46 -56.88 -17.99
N LYS A 3 8.80 -56.46 -16.91
CA LYS A 3 7.62 -55.58 -16.98
C LYS A 3 8.12 -54.14 -16.84
N TYR A 4 7.92 -53.34 -17.87
CA TYR A 4 8.18 -51.90 -17.87
C TYR A 4 6.90 -51.19 -17.33
N LEU A 5 7.04 -50.46 -16.25
CA LEU A 5 6.00 -49.58 -15.73
C LEU A 5 6.20 -48.20 -16.37
N LEU A 6 5.31 -47.82 -17.28
CA LEU A 6 5.28 -46.48 -17.86
C LEU A 6 4.59 -45.53 -16.86
N GLY A 7 5.33 -44.63 -16.31
CA GLY A 7 4.77 -43.50 -15.54
C GLY A 7 4.26 -42.44 -16.52
N LEU A 8 2.95 -42.18 -16.48
CA LEU A 8 2.30 -41.13 -17.24
C LEU A 8 2.41 -39.80 -16.45
N ALA A 9 3.33 -38.92 -16.88
CA ALA A 9 3.38 -37.57 -16.39
C ALA A 9 2.31 -36.74 -17.13
N VAL A 10 1.27 -36.35 -16.42
CA VAL A 10 0.26 -35.39 -16.92
C VAL A 10 0.78 -34.00 -16.73
N LEU A 11 1.19 -33.35 -17.81
CA LEU A 11 1.56 -31.96 -17.87
C LEU A 11 0.28 -31.11 -18.03
N LEU A 12 -0.23 -30.54 -16.98
CA LEU A 12 -1.33 -29.58 -17.04
C LEU A 12 -0.79 -28.21 -17.47
N MET A 13 -0.83 -27.96 -18.78
CA MET A 13 -0.69 -26.61 -19.32
C MET A 13 -2.02 -25.87 -19.13
N GLY A 14 -2.06 -24.94 -18.20
CA GLY A 14 -3.17 -24.01 -18.04
C GLY A 14 -3.20 -23.00 -19.17
N THR A 15 -4.10 -23.16 -20.12
CA THR A 15 -4.43 -22.12 -21.10
C THR A 15 -5.38 -21.13 -20.44
N ALA A 16 -4.94 -19.88 -20.28
CA ALA A 16 -5.83 -18.78 -19.92
C ALA A 16 -6.77 -18.52 -21.10
N VAL A 17 -8.06 -18.84 -20.94
CA VAL A 17 -9.10 -18.46 -21.89
C VAL A 17 -9.74 -17.17 -21.39
N MET A 18 -9.44 -16.07 -22.08
CA MET A 18 -10.20 -14.83 -21.97
C MET A 18 -11.50 -15.02 -22.74
N THR A 19 -12.62 -15.24 -22.09
CA THR A 19 -13.93 -15.13 -22.71
C THR A 19 -14.60 -13.83 -22.27
N SER A 20 -14.75 -12.95 -23.25
CA SER A 20 -15.61 -11.77 -23.22
C SER A 20 -17.06 -12.20 -23.36
N CYS A 21 -17.88 -11.68 -22.46
CA CYS A 21 -19.32 -11.37 -22.49
C CYS A 21 -20.31 -12.17 -23.31
N SER A 22 -21.39 -12.44 -22.60
CA SER A 22 -22.79 -12.67 -22.94
C SER A 22 -23.17 -14.09 -23.34
N ASP A 23 -23.86 -14.72 -22.48
CA ASP A 23 -25.23 -15.23 -22.51
C ASP A 23 -25.45 -16.23 -21.36
N ASP A 24 -26.63 -16.15 -20.80
CA ASP A 24 -27.13 -16.95 -19.69
C ASP A 24 -26.92 -18.45 -19.92
N ASN A 25 -25.95 -19.02 -19.18
CA ASN A 25 -25.88 -20.44 -18.98
C ASN A 25 -25.22 -20.71 -17.62
N ASP A 26 -26.04 -21.08 -16.63
CA ASP A 26 -25.66 -21.43 -15.25
C ASP A 26 -24.79 -22.70 -15.23
N GLY A 27 -23.56 -22.62 -15.72
CA GLY A 27 -22.52 -23.59 -15.43
C GLY A 27 -21.83 -23.23 -14.10
N PRO A 28 -21.31 -24.20 -13.33
CA PRO A 28 -20.61 -23.89 -12.10
C PRO A 28 -19.40 -23.01 -12.41
N GLU A 29 -19.43 -21.74 -11.98
CA GLU A 29 -18.28 -20.86 -12.06
C GLU A 29 -17.13 -21.45 -11.25
N THR A 30 -16.09 -21.86 -11.94
CA THR A 30 -14.86 -22.32 -11.31
C THR A 30 -14.08 -21.09 -10.87
N TYR A 31 -14.34 -20.60 -9.67
CA TYR A 31 -13.50 -19.57 -9.06
C TYR A 31 -12.12 -20.15 -8.80
N LEU A 32 -11.11 -19.63 -9.49
CA LEU A 32 -9.72 -19.87 -9.11
C LEU A 32 -9.50 -19.16 -7.78
N GLN A 33 -9.58 -19.92 -6.70
CA GLN A 33 -9.28 -19.39 -5.38
C GLN A 33 -7.77 -19.26 -5.25
N GLU A 34 -7.25 -18.05 -5.36
CA GLU A 34 -5.85 -17.77 -5.06
C GLU A 34 -5.64 -17.90 -3.54
N TYR A 35 -4.86 -18.89 -3.15
CA TYR A 35 -4.46 -19.07 -1.76
C TYR A 35 -3.17 -18.29 -1.50
N SER A 36 -3.21 -17.41 -0.52
CA SER A 36 -2.00 -16.78 -0.01
C SER A 36 -1.13 -17.82 0.68
N THR A 37 0.15 -17.91 0.29
CA THR A 37 1.12 -18.81 0.92
C THR A 37 1.75 -18.23 2.18
N GLY A 38 1.50 -16.95 2.47
CA GLY A 38 2.05 -16.26 3.62
C GLY A 38 1.65 -14.79 3.67
N ALA A 39 2.18 -14.10 4.65
CA ALA A 39 1.96 -12.66 4.85
C ALA A 39 3.23 -11.94 5.27
N TYR A 40 3.22 -10.63 5.15
CA TYR A 40 4.23 -9.75 5.73
C TYR A 40 3.58 -8.84 6.77
N VAL A 41 4.25 -8.69 7.91
CA VAL A 41 3.84 -7.75 8.95
C VAL A 41 4.88 -6.64 9.02
N VAL A 42 4.43 -5.41 8.76
CA VAL A 42 5.22 -4.21 8.95
C VAL A 42 5.14 -3.81 10.41
N ASN A 43 6.27 -3.86 11.11
CA ASN A 43 6.37 -3.46 12.50
C ASN A 43 6.90 -2.03 12.55
N SER A 44 6.09 -1.11 13.02
CA SER A 44 6.42 0.33 13.05
C SER A 44 7.63 0.64 13.92
N GLY A 45 7.89 -0.15 14.94
CA GLY A 45 8.88 0.17 15.96
C GLY A 45 8.37 1.19 16.96
N ASN A 46 9.29 1.81 17.71
CA ASN A 46 8.99 2.90 18.61
C ASN A 46 10.20 3.84 18.71
N MET A 47 10.12 4.96 18.06
CA MET A 47 11.19 5.96 17.97
C MET A 47 11.63 6.47 19.36
N TYR A 48 10.68 6.70 20.27
CA TYR A 48 10.97 7.20 21.62
C TYR A 48 11.77 6.19 22.44
N ASN A 49 11.50 4.91 22.28
CA ASN A 49 12.20 3.82 22.93
C ASN A 49 13.37 3.26 22.12
N LYS A 50 13.73 3.91 21.01
CA LYS A 50 14.81 3.49 20.09
C LYS A 50 14.61 2.07 19.55
N ILE A 51 13.34 1.66 19.35
CA ILE A 51 12.99 0.40 18.71
C ILE A 51 12.83 0.67 17.21
N GLU A 52 13.73 0.13 16.41
CA GLU A 52 13.72 0.27 14.95
C GLU A 52 12.53 -0.47 14.33
N SER A 53 12.04 0.03 13.19
CA SER A 53 11.06 -0.67 12.39
C SER A 53 11.61 -1.97 11.82
N SER A 54 10.73 -2.93 11.61
CA SER A 54 11.13 -4.23 11.07
C SER A 54 10.04 -4.86 10.20
N LEU A 55 10.44 -5.83 9.39
CA LEU A 55 9.54 -6.65 8.59
C LEU A 55 9.57 -8.09 9.12
N THR A 56 8.40 -8.65 9.39
CA THR A 56 8.21 -10.06 9.74
C THR A 56 7.57 -10.77 8.54
N ALA A 57 8.12 -11.92 8.17
CA ALA A 57 7.54 -12.81 7.17
C ALA A 57 6.82 -13.96 7.87
N ILE A 58 5.60 -14.26 7.45
CA ILE A 58 4.79 -15.39 7.92
C ILE A 58 4.68 -16.39 6.77
N ASP A 59 4.96 -17.64 7.05
CA ASP A 59 4.74 -18.77 6.15
C ASP A 59 3.57 -19.59 6.67
N TYR A 60 2.52 -19.72 5.87
CA TYR A 60 1.32 -20.42 6.29
C TYR A 60 1.47 -21.94 6.24
N ALA A 61 2.29 -22.47 5.34
CA ALA A 61 2.50 -23.91 5.21
C ALA A 61 3.23 -24.49 6.42
N SER A 62 4.23 -23.79 6.93
CA SER A 62 4.99 -24.19 8.12
C SER A 62 4.43 -23.61 9.42
N SER A 63 3.44 -22.71 9.35
CA SER A 63 2.89 -21.96 10.49
C SER A 63 3.97 -21.22 11.29
N THR A 64 4.96 -20.65 10.60
CA THR A 64 6.09 -19.96 11.22
C THR A 64 6.12 -18.47 10.90
N ALA A 65 6.63 -17.67 11.85
CA ALA A 65 6.88 -16.26 11.67
C ALA A 65 8.37 -15.96 11.87
N THR A 66 9.04 -15.44 10.83
CA THR A 66 10.44 -15.01 10.89
C THR A 66 10.50 -13.50 11.03
N GLN A 67 10.98 -13.04 12.18
CA GLN A 67 11.11 -11.61 12.47
C GLN A 67 12.36 -11.00 11.85
N LYS A 68 12.30 -9.67 11.61
CA LYS A 68 13.45 -8.84 11.18
C LYS A 68 14.11 -9.33 9.88
N VAL A 69 13.30 -9.91 8.96
CA VAL A 69 13.82 -10.48 7.70
C VAL A 69 14.56 -9.46 6.84
N PHE A 70 14.16 -8.18 6.89
CA PHE A 70 14.88 -7.12 6.19
C PHE A 70 16.29 -6.92 6.76
N LYS A 71 16.41 -6.78 8.10
CA LYS A 71 17.71 -6.58 8.75
C LYS A 71 18.63 -7.77 8.54
N ALA A 72 18.08 -8.98 8.57
CA ALA A 72 18.85 -10.22 8.33
C ALA A 72 19.43 -10.25 6.91
N ALA A 73 18.67 -9.82 5.91
CA ALA A 73 19.10 -9.83 4.51
C ALA A 73 20.08 -8.67 4.17
N ASN A 74 19.98 -7.52 4.86
CA ASN A 74 20.68 -6.30 4.45
C ASN A 74 21.73 -5.79 5.44
N GLY A 75 21.86 -6.38 6.63
CA GLY A 75 22.83 -5.96 7.65
C GLY A 75 22.54 -4.57 8.26
N ARG A 76 21.43 -3.93 7.91
CA ARG A 76 21.00 -2.62 8.41
C ARG A 76 19.54 -2.63 8.83
N PRO A 77 19.10 -1.70 9.69
CA PRO A 77 17.69 -1.56 10.04
C PRO A 77 16.87 -1.06 8.84
N LEU A 78 15.55 -1.27 8.91
CA LEU A 78 14.59 -0.74 7.93
C LEU A 78 14.49 0.79 8.04
N GLY A 79 14.59 1.33 9.24
CA GLY A 79 14.46 2.74 9.55
C GLY A 79 13.55 2.95 10.77
N ASN A 80 13.05 4.18 10.91
CA ASN A 80 12.18 4.57 12.02
C ASN A 80 10.75 4.79 11.53
N THR A 81 9.80 4.20 12.23
CA THR A 81 8.35 4.35 12.02
C THR A 81 7.95 3.92 10.61
N ALA A 82 8.14 2.62 10.28
CA ALA A 82 7.52 2.05 9.09
C ALA A 82 6.00 2.03 9.28
N ASN A 83 5.29 2.67 8.37
CA ASN A 83 3.87 2.92 8.52
C ASN A 83 3.00 1.96 7.71
N ASP A 84 3.41 1.67 6.48
CA ASP A 84 2.63 0.85 5.56
C ASP A 84 3.53 0.09 4.60
N GLY A 85 2.96 -0.90 3.92
CA GLY A 85 3.68 -1.68 2.92
C GLY A 85 2.78 -2.47 2.01
N ILE A 86 3.22 -2.63 0.76
CA ILE A 86 2.49 -3.40 -0.25
C ILE A 86 3.41 -4.36 -1.00
N VAL A 87 2.87 -5.52 -1.32
CA VAL A 87 3.49 -6.46 -2.28
C VAL A 87 2.94 -6.17 -3.67
N TYR A 88 3.82 -5.87 -4.62
CA TYR A 88 3.44 -5.70 -6.01
C TYR A 88 4.46 -6.39 -6.93
N GLY A 89 3.99 -7.37 -7.69
CA GLY A 89 4.83 -8.25 -8.48
C GLY A 89 5.85 -9.02 -7.62
N ASN A 90 7.11 -8.90 -7.95
CA ASN A 90 8.22 -9.52 -7.22
C ASN A 90 8.88 -8.60 -6.18
N LYS A 91 8.26 -7.48 -5.85
CA LYS A 91 8.79 -6.47 -4.92
C LYS A 91 7.86 -6.25 -3.74
N ILE A 92 8.44 -5.77 -2.64
CA ILE A 92 7.72 -5.22 -1.50
C ILE A 92 8.16 -3.76 -1.38
N TYR A 93 7.20 -2.87 -1.21
CA TYR A 93 7.42 -1.44 -1.03
C TYR A 93 6.97 -1.09 0.38
N LEU A 94 7.81 -0.38 1.12
CA LEU A 94 7.57 -0.03 2.53
C LEU A 94 7.70 1.48 2.71
N ALA A 95 6.65 2.11 3.20
CA ALA A 95 6.67 3.52 3.58
C ALA A 95 7.25 3.65 4.99
N VAL A 96 8.41 4.32 5.10
CA VAL A 96 9.13 4.50 6.36
C VAL A 96 9.12 5.98 6.74
N ASP A 97 8.12 6.33 7.54
CA ASP A 97 7.69 7.69 7.85
C ASP A 97 8.83 8.59 8.35
N GLN A 98 9.36 8.35 9.54
CA GLN A 98 10.39 9.21 10.15
C GLN A 98 11.75 9.14 9.44
N SER A 99 11.95 8.18 8.59
CA SER A 99 13.14 8.10 7.74
C SER A 99 12.98 8.84 6.41
N ASN A 100 11.77 9.29 6.08
CA ASN A 100 11.44 9.92 4.79
C ASN A 100 11.84 9.05 3.60
N THR A 101 11.54 7.75 3.66
CA THR A 101 11.93 6.80 2.60
C THR A 101 10.81 5.86 2.21
N ILE A 102 10.80 5.49 0.92
CA ILE A 102 10.15 4.26 0.46
C ILE A 102 11.28 3.24 0.24
N GLU A 103 11.27 2.18 1.02
CA GLU A 103 12.20 1.06 0.84
C GLU A 103 11.60 0.05 -0.12
N VAL A 104 12.33 -0.31 -1.18
CA VAL A 104 11.93 -1.30 -2.17
C VAL A 104 12.82 -2.52 -2.02
N ILE A 105 12.22 -3.67 -1.79
CA ILE A 105 12.95 -4.92 -1.57
C ILE A 105 12.46 -6.04 -2.50
N ASP A 106 13.34 -6.95 -2.84
CA ASP A 106 12.98 -8.18 -3.53
C ASP A 106 12.15 -9.08 -2.61
N LYS A 107 10.97 -9.49 -3.08
CA LYS A 107 10.02 -10.30 -2.30
C LYS A 107 10.61 -11.65 -1.86
N LYS A 108 11.48 -12.26 -2.67
CA LYS A 108 12.04 -13.59 -2.39
C LYS A 108 13.23 -13.51 -1.44
N THR A 109 14.20 -12.65 -1.75
CA THR A 109 15.47 -12.55 -1.02
C THR A 109 15.42 -11.58 0.16
N LYS A 110 14.46 -10.67 0.20
CA LYS A 110 14.33 -9.56 1.16
C LYS A 110 15.46 -8.54 1.06
N GLN A 111 16.30 -8.64 0.01
CA GLN A 111 17.37 -7.69 -0.23
C GLN A 111 16.81 -6.35 -0.76
N SER A 112 17.40 -5.27 -0.30
CA SER A 112 17.10 -3.92 -0.78
C SER A 112 17.46 -3.78 -2.26
N ILE A 113 16.50 -3.39 -3.08
CA ILE A 113 16.68 -3.04 -4.48
C ILE A 113 16.96 -1.54 -4.59
N LYS A 114 16.17 -0.74 -3.86
CA LYS A 114 16.24 0.71 -3.91
C LYS A 114 15.72 1.29 -2.59
N GLN A 115 16.38 2.32 -2.11
CA GLN A 115 15.83 3.23 -1.11
C GLN A 115 15.53 4.56 -1.81
N ILE A 116 14.25 4.92 -1.90
CA ILE A 116 13.79 6.18 -2.47
C ILE A 116 13.67 7.18 -1.33
N LYS A 117 14.52 8.20 -1.29
CA LYS A 117 14.37 9.28 -0.34
C LYS A 117 13.30 10.26 -0.83
N THR A 118 12.18 10.29 -0.13
CA THR A 118 11.01 11.04 -0.59
C THR A 118 11.22 12.55 -0.61
N THR A 119 12.04 13.07 0.31
CA THR A 119 12.46 14.49 0.33
C THR A 119 13.33 14.86 -0.86
N ASP A 120 14.21 13.96 -1.33
CA ASP A 120 15.02 14.21 -2.51
C ASP A 120 14.17 14.14 -3.80
N LEU A 121 13.16 13.26 -3.77
CA LEU A 121 12.26 13.02 -4.91
C LEU A 121 11.25 14.17 -5.10
N LEU A 122 10.66 14.68 -4.03
CA LEU A 122 9.53 15.63 -4.07
C LEU A 122 9.91 17.04 -3.64
N GLY A 123 10.94 17.19 -2.82
CA GLY A 123 11.33 18.41 -2.12
C GLY A 123 11.24 18.25 -0.60
N ASN A 124 12.05 19.03 0.13
CA ASN A 124 12.19 18.89 1.59
C ASN A 124 10.89 19.07 2.39
N ALA A 125 9.98 19.94 1.92
CA ALA A 125 8.70 20.16 2.58
C ALA A 125 7.61 19.19 2.09
N GLU A 126 7.65 18.81 0.82
CA GLU A 126 6.62 18.02 0.16
C GLU A 126 6.79 16.52 0.41
N GLY A 127 8.04 16.07 0.53
CA GLY A 127 8.38 14.64 0.65
C GLY A 127 8.49 14.12 2.09
N VAL A 128 8.12 14.91 3.10
CA VAL A 128 8.24 14.49 4.50
C VAL A 128 7.17 13.46 4.87
N HIS A 129 7.55 12.52 5.72
CA HIS A 129 6.64 11.58 6.37
C HIS A 129 5.76 10.81 5.38
N PRO A 130 6.31 9.89 4.54
CA PRO A 130 5.50 9.01 3.70
C PRO A 130 4.62 8.12 4.58
N ARG A 131 3.30 8.03 4.24
CA ARG A 131 2.32 7.41 5.12
C ARG A 131 1.78 6.10 4.57
N HIS A 132 0.95 6.16 3.56
CA HIS A 132 0.30 5.00 2.97
C HIS A 132 0.76 4.79 1.54
N ILE A 133 0.66 3.54 1.08
CA ILE A 133 1.22 3.12 -0.20
C ILE A 133 0.29 2.10 -0.88
N ILE A 134 0.02 2.30 -2.15
CA ILE A 134 -0.69 1.35 -3.00
C ILE A 134 0.04 1.18 -4.33
N ALA A 135 -0.33 0.19 -5.12
CA ALA A 135 0.24 -0.01 -6.45
C ALA A 135 -0.86 -0.37 -7.45
N ASP A 136 -0.75 0.20 -8.65
CA ASP A 136 -1.61 -0.08 -9.77
C ASP A 136 -0.93 0.30 -11.09
N GLY A 137 -1.23 -0.44 -12.18
CA GLY A 137 -0.81 -0.10 -13.54
C GLY A 137 0.69 0.14 -13.71
N GLY A 138 1.55 -0.63 -13.03
CA GLY A 138 3.01 -0.47 -13.10
C GLY A 138 3.57 0.71 -12.31
N LYS A 139 2.76 1.33 -11.46
CA LYS A 139 3.13 2.46 -10.59
C LYS A 139 2.87 2.13 -9.13
N VAL A 140 3.62 2.78 -8.27
CA VAL A 140 3.40 2.83 -6.83
C VAL A 140 3.02 4.25 -6.46
N TYR A 141 1.93 4.39 -5.75
CA TYR A 141 1.40 5.67 -5.25
C TYR A 141 1.59 5.73 -3.75
N PHE A 142 2.02 6.86 -3.22
CA PHE A 142 2.16 7.05 -1.78
C PHE A 142 1.81 8.47 -1.35
N THR A 143 1.26 8.59 -0.15
CA THR A 143 0.96 9.87 0.49
C THR A 143 2.14 10.36 1.31
N THR A 144 2.27 11.68 1.47
CA THR A 144 3.25 12.32 2.35
C THR A 144 2.57 13.41 3.19
N TYR A 145 2.98 13.59 4.43
CA TYR A 145 2.44 14.65 5.28
C TYR A 145 2.75 16.07 4.78
N GLY A 146 3.61 16.19 3.78
CA GLY A 146 3.78 17.44 3.04
C GLY A 146 2.57 17.87 2.21
N GLY A 147 1.47 17.09 2.23
CA GLY A 147 0.23 17.40 1.50
C GLY A 147 0.24 16.93 0.05
N TYR A 148 0.94 15.86 -0.25
CA TYR A 148 1.09 15.35 -1.61
C TYR A 148 0.82 13.85 -1.71
N VAL A 149 0.39 13.45 -2.90
CA VAL A 149 0.51 12.08 -3.41
C VAL A 149 1.54 12.09 -4.51
N ALA A 150 2.41 11.09 -4.52
CA ALA A 150 3.35 10.86 -5.61
C ALA A 150 3.12 9.49 -6.25
N ALA A 151 3.41 9.39 -7.54
CA ALA A 151 3.45 8.14 -8.30
C ALA A 151 4.86 7.92 -8.84
N VAL A 152 5.44 6.76 -8.57
CA VAL A 152 6.74 6.33 -9.12
C VAL A 152 6.56 5.08 -9.96
N ASP A 153 7.36 4.96 -11.01
CA ASP A 153 7.41 3.76 -11.85
C ASP A 153 8.00 2.57 -11.07
N THR A 154 7.52 1.36 -11.33
CA THR A 154 7.99 0.16 -10.63
C THR A 154 9.24 -0.47 -11.23
N THR A 155 9.72 0.03 -12.36
CA THR A 155 10.89 -0.48 -13.08
C THR A 155 12.15 0.31 -12.74
N ASP A 156 12.10 1.62 -12.94
CA ASP A 156 13.22 2.54 -12.74
C ASP A 156 13.11 3.41 -11.49
N PHE A 157 11.94 3.38 -10.82
CA PHE A 157 11.60 4.17 -9.63
C PHE A 157 11.61 5.68 -9.86
N ALA A 158 11.49 6.11 -11.11
CA ALA A 158 11.41 7.52 -11.47
C ALA A 158 10.05 8.10 -11.05
N LEU A 159 10.07 9.37 -10.59
CA LEU A 159 8.86 10.13 -10.33
C LEU A 159 8.08 10.33 -11.64
N GLN A 160 6.87 9.81 -11.70
CA GLN A 160 5.98 9.98 -12.84
C GLN A 160 5.09 11.20 -12.67
N LYS A 161 4.54 11.36 -11.47
CA LYS A 161 3.62 12.47 -11.14
C LYS A 161 3.67 12.76 -9.65
N LYS A 162 3.30 14.01 -9.29
CA LYS A 162 2.91 14.38 -7.94
C LYS A 162 1.71 15.31 -8.00
N TRP A 163 0.80 15.16 -7.05
CA TRP A 163 -0.41 15.97 -6.92
C TRP A 163 -0.48 16.55 -5.52
N LYS A 164 -0.78 17.84 -5.45
CA LYS A 164 -1.11 18.47 -4.17
C LYS A 164 -2.53 18.07 -3.78
N VAL A 165 -2.71 17.62 -2.55
CA VAL A 165 -3.98 17.21 -1.95
C VAL A 165 -4.27 18.01 -0.68
N GLY A 166 -5.14 17.52 0.20
CA GLY A 166 -5.42 18.18 1.48
C GLY A 166 -4.27 18.04 2.51
N SER A 167 -4.52 18.53 3.70
CA SER A 167 -3.54 18.50 4.79
C SER A 167 -3.42 17.11 5.40
N TYR A 168 -2.21 16.67 5.67
CA TYR A 168 -1.89 15.39 6.31
C TYR A 168 -2.62 14.21 5.67
N PRO A 169 -2.34 13.92 4.38
CA PRO A 169 -2.94 12.80 3.69
C PRO A 169 -2.49 11.47 4.29
N GLU A 170 -3.43 10.58 4.50
CA GLU A 170 -3.28 9.25 5.06
C GLU A 170 -3.62 8.19 4.00
N GLY A 171 -4.66 7.39 4.21
CA GLY A 171 -5.08 6.33 3.30
C GLY A 171 -5.43 6.80 1.90
N LEU A 172 -5.15 5.96 0.91
CA LEU A 172 -5.46 6.22 -0.50
C LEU A 172 -5.95 4.94 -1.16
N VAL A 173 -6.80 5.09 -2.20
CA VAL A 173 -7.34 3.96 -2.97
C VAL A 173 -7.64 4.37 -4.39
N ILE A 174 -7.45 3.46 -5.34
CA ILE A 174 -7.87 3.65 -6.74
C ILE A 174 -9.22 2.97 -6.96
N GLY A 175 -10.13 3.69 -7.59
CA GLY A 175 -11.43 3.18 -8.00
C GLY A 175 -11.97 3.95 -9.19
N ASN A 176 -12.47 3.24 -10.18
CA ASN A 176 -13.11 3.81 -11.39
C ASN A 176 -12.29 4.92 -12.07
N GLY A 177 -10.97 4.69 -12.24
CA GLY A 177 -10.06 5.64 -12.90
C GLY A 177 -9.68 6.87 -12.06
N ASN A 178 -10.08 6.92 -10.80
CA ASN A 178 -9.73 7.98 -9.86
C ASN A 178 -8.89 7.43 -8.70
N LEU A 179 -8.02 8.27 -8.18
CA LEU A 179 -7.29 8.05 -6.94
C LEU A 179 -7.93 8.93 -5.85
N TYR A 180 -8.45 8.30 -4.82
CA TYR A 180 -9.06 8.96 -3.67
C TYR A 180 -8.10 8.97 -2.50
N VAL A 181 -8.07 10.08 -1.76
CA VAL A 181 -7.12 10.30 -0.65
C VAL A 181 -7.87 10.86 0.55
N ALA A 182 -7.72 10.20 1.68
CA ALA A 182 -8.19 10.68 2.98
C ALA A 182 -7.18 11.67 3.56
N ASN A 183 -7.61 12.90 3.84
CA ASN A 183 -6.77 13.95 4.40
C ASN A 183 -7.22 14.23 5.85
N SER A 184 -6.45 13.75 6.81
CA SER A 184 -6.82 13.71 8.24
C SER A 184 -6.71 15.07 8.95
N ASN A 185 -6.02 16.03 8.35
CA ASN A 185 -5.62 17.27 9.01
C ASN A 185 -4.95 17.02 10.38
N TYR A 186 -4.18 15.92 10.48
CA TYR A 186 -3.49 15.47 11.70
C TYR A 186 -4.42 15.31 12.93
N GLY A 187 -5.67 14.93 12.70
CA GLY A 187 -6.65 14.75 13.76
C GLY A 187 -7.15 16.05 14.42
N ALA A 188 -6.88 17.22 13.82
CA ALA A 188 -7.36 18.51 14.34
C ALA A 188 -8.82 18.83 13.94
N GLY A 189 -9.51 17.89 13.31
CA GLY A 189 -10.82 18.12 12.71
C GLY A 189 -10.77 18.87 11.38
N GLY A 190 -11.89 18.91 10.65
CA GLY A 190 -11.94 19.54 9.32
C GLY A 190 -11.18 18.79 8.24
N GLY A 191 -10.97 17.51 8.42
CA GLY A 191 -10.42 16.61 7.40
C GLY A 191 -11.33 16.55 6.17
N ASN A 192 -10.81 16.06 5.06
CA ASN A 192 -11.51 16.03 3.78
C ASN A 192 -11.03 14.90 2.86
N ILE A 193 -11.67 14.76 1.72
CA ILE A 193 -11.31 13.76 0.72
C ILE A 193 -10.87 14.46 -0.57
N SER A 194 -9.70 14.09 -1.08
CA SER A 194 -9.25 14.49 -2.41
C SER A 194 -9.55 13.38 -3.41
N CYS A 195 -10.02 13.78 -4.59
CA CYS A 195 -10.23 12.92 -5.76
C CYS A 195 -9.30 13.39 -6.88
N ILE A 196 -8.44 12.53 -7.35
CA ILE A 196 -7.51 12.77 -8.45
C ILE A 196 -7.98 11.95 -9.65
N ASN A 197 -8.34 12.59 -10.74
CA ASN A 197 -8.65 11.89 -11.98
C ASN A 197 -7.34 11.49 -12.67
N LEU A 198 -7.08 10.19 -12.78
CA LEU A 198 -5.81 9.67 -13.30
C LEU A 198 -5.65 9.83 -14.81
N SER A 199 -6.70 10.19 -15.54
CA SER A 199 -6.64 10.41 -17.00
C SER A 199 -6.22 11.82 -17.40
N ASN A 200 -6.50 12.81 -16.56
CA ASN A 200 -6.26 14.23 -16.87
C ASN A 200 -5.56 15.03 -15.75
N ASP A 201 -5.18 14.35 -14.67
CA ASP A 201 -4.48 14.93 -13.50
C ASP A 201 -5.30 15.98 -12.71
N ASN A 202 -6.60 16.09 -12.95
CA ASN A 202 -7.46 17.03 -12.21
C ASN A 202 -7.62 16.56 -10.75
N VAL A 203 -7.43 17.49 -9.81
CA VAL A 203 -7.58 17.25 -8.37
C VAL A 203 -8.74 18.07 -7.84
N GLU A 204 -9.70 17.40 -7.20
CA GLU A 204 -10.80 18.03 -6.49
C GLU A 204 -10.74 17.58 -5.02
N THR A 205 -10.72 18.53 -4.08
CA THR A 205 -10.77 18.26 -2.64
C THR A 205 -12.11 18.74 -2.09
N LYS A 206 -12.83 17.82 -1.42
CA LYS A 206 -14.17 18.08 -0.88
C LYS A 206 -14.21 17.90 0.61
N ASN A 207 -14.74 18.91 1.31
CA ASN A 207 -15.21 18.75 2.68
C ASN A 207 -16.54 17.98 2.63
N ILE A 208 -16.64 16.92 3.38
CA ILE A 208 -17.84 16.09 3.47
C ILE A 208 -18.38 16.24 4.88
N GLU A 209 -19.67 16.60 4.97
CA GLU A 209 -20.34 16.76 6.26
C GLU A 209 -20.21 15.49 7.10
N GLY A 210 -19.80 15.64 8.37
CA GLY A 210 -19.57 14.52 9.27
C GLY A 210 -18.16 13.89 9.17
N VAL A 211 -17.35 14.23 8.16
CA VAL A 211 -15.98 13.74 8.03
C VAL A 211 -15.00 14.74 8.63
N ASN A 212 -14.27 14.34 9.67
CA ASN A 212 -13.39 15.23 10.42
C ASN A 212 -11.93 14.78 10.52
N ASN A 213 -11.69 13.47 10.63
CA ASN A 213 -10.35 12.87 10.75
C ASN A 213 -10.29 11.56 9.96
N PRO A 214 -10.48 11.61 8.62
CA PRO A 214 -10.44 10.42 7.78
C PRO A 214 -9.00 9.89 7.69
N THR A 215 -8.80 8.63 8.09
CA THR A 215 -7.48 8.01 8.16
C THR A 215 -7.31 6.84 7.21
N SER A 216 -8.41 6.17 6.87
CA SER A 216 -8.39 5.04 5.95
C SER A 216 -9.54 5.14 4.97
N ILE A 217 -9.32 4.65 3.75
CA ILE A 217 -10.29 4.71 2.67
C ILE A 217 -10.24 3.42 1.85
N TYR A 218 -11.39 2.92 1.48
CA TYR A 218 -11.54 1.70 0.70
C TYR A 218 -12.59 1.91 -0.40
N TYR A 219 -12.42 1.27 -1.54
CA TYR A 219 -13.35 1.36 -2.67
C TYR A 219 -13.84 -0.04 -3.06
N ALA A 220 -15.13 -0.23 -3.06
CA ALA A 220 -15.77 -1.46 -3.52
C ALA A 220 -17.16 -1.17 -4.06
N SER A 221 -17.57 -1.87 -5.11
CA SER A 221 -18.93 -1.79 -5.67
C SER A 221 -19.38 -0.35 -5.95
N ASN A 222 -18.49 0.49 -6.49
CA ASN A 222 -18.70 1.91 -6.78
C ASN A 222 -19.01 2.78 -5.54
N VAL A 223 -18.64 2.32 -4.35
CA VAL A 223 -18.80 3.04 -3.09
C VAL A 223 -17.43 3.25 -2.44
N LEU A 224 -17.22 4.45 -1.92
CA LEU A 224 -16.09 4.76 -1.03
C LEU A 224 -16.52 4.51 0.42
N TYR A 225 -15.74 3.74 1.13
CA TYR A 225 -15.84 3.53 2.57
C TYR A 225 -14.71 4.31 3.23
N VAL A 226 -15.03 5.15 4.18
CA VAL A 226 -14.06 6.01 4.87
C VAL A 226 -14.10 5.69 6.36
N LEU A 227 -12.94 5.39 6.94
CA LEU A 227 -12.80 5.30 8.38
C LEU A 227 -12.44 6.71 8.88
N ASP A 228 -13.38 7.29 9.60
CA ASP A 228 -13.23 8.61 10.23
C ASP A 228 -13.01 8.42 11.74
N ASN A 229 -11.85 8.82 12.22
CA ASN A 229 -11.50 8.67 13.63
C ASN A 229 -11.95 9.87 14.45
N GLN A 230 -11.88 9.72 15.77
CA GLN A 230 -12.00 10.89 16.67
C GLN A 230 -10.99 11.95 16.27
N TYR A 231 -11.38 13.21 16.44
CA TYR A 231 -10.51 14.35 16.26
C TYR A 231 -10.31 15.09 17.59
N TYR A 232 -9.29 15.93 17.66
CA TYR A 232 -8.84 16.57 18.89
C TYR A 232 -8.77 18.09 18.70
N ASP A 233 -9.12 18.82 19.75
CA ASP A 233 -8.86 20.25 19.83
C ASP A 233 -7.39 20.55 20.19
N ALA A 234 -7.04 21.84 20.23
CA ALA A 234 -5.69 22.28 20.58
C ALA A 234 -5.27 21.89 22.02
N SER A 235 -6.21 21.49 22.87
CA SER A 235 -5.97 21.03 24.23
C SER A 235 -5.97 19.50 24.35
N TYR A 236 -6.00 18.79 23.20
CA TYR A 236 -6.09 17.33 23.11
C TYR A 236 -7.36 16.72 23.71
N ASN A 237 -8.46 17.51 23.79
CA ASN A 237 -9.76 16.94 24.09
C ASN A 237 -10.32 16.25 22.84
N ALA A 238 -10.76 14.99 22.99
CA ALA A 238 -11.35 14.24 21.90
C ALA A 238 -12.76 14.75 21.57
N TYR A 239 -13.04 14.89 20.29
CA TYR A 239 -14.36 15.19 19.74
C TYR A 239 -14.73 14.18 18.67
N GLY A 240 -16.03 14.03 18.46
CA GLY A 240 -16.62 13.11 17.51
C GLY A 240 -17.24 11.92 18.21
N GLU A 241 -18.47 11.61 17.81
CA GLU A 241 -19.15 10.34 18.15
C GLU A 241 -18.76 9.32 17.07
N ASN A 242 -18.36 8.13 17.51
CA ASN A 242 -18.11 6.99 16.63
C ASN A 242 -19.42 6.29 16.30
#